data_5be77099d6e6553df96a015dc6d644c8
#
_entry.id   5be77099d6e6553df96a015dc6d644c8
#
_cell.length_a   1.000
_cell.length_b   1.000
_cell.length_c   1.000
_cell.angle_alpha   90.00
_cell.angle_beta   90.00
_cell.angle_gamma   90.00
#
_symmetry.space_group_name_H-M   'P 1'
#
loop_
_entity.id
_entity.type
_entity.pdbx_description
1 polymer ?
#
loop_
_entity_poly.entity_id
_entity_poly.type
_entity_poly.pdbx_seq_one_letter_code
_entity_poly.pdbx_strand_id
1 'polypeptide(L)'
;MKAFLKNIILIGHDGDLKRLGFDRGLNIITGDSKTGKSALIEIVDFCLFSKRSTIPVGKVTDFTDIFCCVFEHNNKKIIIGRSNNQPTKCYFSVEYSVDFNIDNEINSNYFKSKKTRTRLEVQKDFEEHLGLSVEDTSLNDDDDYKLNKGKVSIRNATSLFFQHQNLIANKHSLFYRFDNFIKSRIVIDQFPIFMGWVDSRYYRLKKRSEDLEKQIKKDRGRRKESFARYSRKKEKNYLYQLGSIIEC
;
A
#
# COMPACT_ATOMS: atom_id res chain seq x y z
N MET A 1 -9.42 7.02 5.23
CA MET A 1 -9.98 5.80 4.61
C MET A 1 -11.01 5.20 5.57
N LYS A 2 -12.26 4.95 5.13
CA LYS A 2 -13.34 4.43 6.00
C LYS A 2 -13.93 3.14 5.40
N ALA A 3 -13.06 2.19 5.07
CA ALA A 3 -13.49 0.86 4.69
C ALA A 3 -13.43 -0.07 5.91
N PHE A 4 -14.35 -0.99 6.05
CA PHE A 4 -14.29 -2.03 7.06
C PHE A 4 -14.61 -3.40 6.47
N LEU A 5 -14.04 -4.43 7.06
CA LEU A 5 -14.30 -5.82 6.69
C LEU A 5 -15.69 -6.22 7.19
N LYS A 6 -16.60 -6.56 6.27
CA LYS A 6 -17.97 -6.95 6.61
C LYS A 6 -18.13 -8.45 6.76
N ASN A 7 -17.50 -9.23 5.86
CA ASN A 7 -17.58 -10.70 5.91
C ASN A 7 -16.25 -11.35 5.49
N ILE A 8 -15.96 -12.47 6.09
CA ILE A 8 -15.05 -13.50 5.56
C ILE A 8 -15.91 -14.69 5.18
N ILE A 9 -15.76 -15.17 3.95
CA ILE A 9 -16.54 -16.30 3.40
C ILE A 9 -15.54 -17.31 2.84
N LEU A 10 -15.67 -18.55 3.28
CA LEU A 10 -14.95 -19.69 2.73
C LEU A 10 -15.90 -20.48 1.85
N ILE A 11 -15.54 -20.67 0.59
CA ILE A 11 -16.32 -21.45 -0.36
C ILE A 11 -15.60 -22.77 -0.54
N GLY A 12 -16.26 -23.86 -0.16
CA GLY A 12 -15.75 -25.21 -0.27
C GLY A 12 -15.74 -25.72 -1.71
N HIS A 13 -14.97 -26.78 -1.94
CA HIS A 13 -14.89 -27.45 -3.24
C HIS A 13 -16.25 -27.98 -3.69
N ASP A 14 -17.09 -28.40 -2.77
CA ASP A 14 -18.45 -28.92 -3.01
C ASP A 14 -19.51 -27.81 -3.14
N GLY A 15 -19.09 -26.55 -2.97
CA GLY A 15 -19.97 -25.38 -2.97
C GLY A 15 -20.53 -25.02 -1.61
N ASP A 16 -20.20 -25.76 -0.58
CA ASP A 16 -20.54 -25.43 0.80
C ASP A 16 -19.91 -24.12 1.25
N LEU A 17 -20.57 -23.44 2.18
CA LEU A 17 -20.16 -22.11 2.61
C LEU A 17 -19.96 -22.03 4.10
N LYS A 18 -18.86 -21.41 4.52
CA LYS A 18 -18.65 -20.98 5.89
C LYS A 18 -18.49 -19.48 5.92
N ARG A 19 -19.25 -18.79 6.76
CA ARG A 19 -19.30 -17.33 6.84
C ARG A 19 -19.01 -16.84 8.24
N LEU A 20 -18.30 -15.72 8.29
CA LEU A 20 -18.09 -14.95 9.49
C LEU A 20 -18.40 -13.48 9.18
N GLY A 21 -19.44 -12.96 9.80
CA GLY A 21 -19.85 -11.56 9.68
C GLY A 21 -19.20 -10.70 10.75
N PHE A 22 -19.00 -9.44 10.41
CA PHE A 22 -18.50 -8.40 11.32
C PHE A 22 -19.43 -7.20 11.31
N ASP A 23 -19.61 -6.61 12.48
CA ASP A 23 -20.30 -5.32 12.64
C ASP A 23 -19.32 -4.20 12.90
N ARG A 24 -19.78 -2.96 12.73
CA ARG A 24 -18.94 -1.79 13.05
C ARG A 24 -18.66 -1.75 14.55
N GLY A 25 -17.43 -1.48 14.91
CA GLY A 25 -16.98 -1.42 16.29
C GLY A 25 -16.24 -2.66 16.74
N LEU A 26 -16.39 -3.05 17.98
CA LEU A 26 -15.68 -4.17 18.58
C LEU A 26 -16.36 -5.50 18.22
N ASN A 27 -15.60 -6.41 17.62
CA ASN A 27 -16.01 -7.79 17.35
C ASN A 27 -15.10 -8.74 18.12
N ILE A 28 -15.68 -9.63 18.92
CA ILE A 28 -14.94 -10.60 19.73
C ILE A 28 -15.19 -11.99 19.16
N ILE A 29 -14.12 -12.65 18.71
CA ILE A 29 -14.17 -14.02 18.19
C ILE A 29 -13.61 -14.97 19.26
N THR A 30 -14.48 -15.82 19.78
CA THR A 30 -14.14 -16.83 20.79
C THR A 30 -14.21 -18.24 20.21
N GLY A 31 -13.67 -19.19 20.91
CA GLY A 31 -13.69 -20.60 20.54
C GLY A 31 -12.48 -21.35 21.10
N ASP A 32 -12.52 -22.67 21.03
CA ASP A 32 -11.48 -23.56 21.54
C ASP A 32 -10.14 -23.40 20.81
N SER A 33 -9.10 -23.97 21.38
CA SER A 33 -7.80 -24.05 20.74
C SER A 33 -7.90 -24.81 19.40
N LYS A 34 -7.07 -24.42 18.42
CA LYS A 34 -7.00 -25.07 17.08
C LYS A 34 -8.29 -24.95 16.23
N THR A 35 -9.20 -24.03 16.54
CA THR A 35 -10.43 -23.78 15.75
C THR A 35 -10.23 -22.84 14.55
N GLY A 36 -9.00 -22.42 14.27
CA GLY A 36 -8.69 -21.58 13.09
C GLY A 36 -8.80 -20.08 13.32
N LYS A 37 -9.00 -19.61 14.56
CA LYS A 37 -9.08 -18.14 14.85
C LYS A 37 -7.90 -17.36 14.31
N SER A 38 -6.68 -17.85 14.51
CA SER A 38 -5.46 -17.19 14.02
C SER A 38 -5.35 -17.19 12.48
N ALA A 39 -5.99 -18.16 11.82
CA ALA A 39 -6.01 -18.21 10.35
C ALA A 39 -6.82 -17.08 9.74
N LEU A 40 -7.72 -16.43 10.47
CA LEU A 40 -8.54 -15.34 9.97
C LEU A 40 -7.70 -14.14 9.51
N ILE A 41 -6.65 -13.81 10.26
CA ILE A 41 -5.72 -12.72 9.87
C ILE A 41 -5.02 -13.09 8.57
N GLU A 42 -4.56 -14.35 8.44
CA GLU A 42 -3.87 -14.83 7.24
C GLU A 42 -4.80 -14.87 6.03
N ILE A 43 -6.08 -15.22 6.21
CA ILE A 43 -7.09 -15.18 5.16
C ILE A 43 -7.30 -13.74 4.68
N VAL A 44 -7.44 -12.79 5.59
CA VAL A 44 -7.59 -11.37 5.22
C VAL A 44 -6.31 -10.84 4.55
N ASP A 45 -5.12 -11.18 5.06
CA ASP A 45 -3.85 -10.81 4.43
C ASP A 45 -3.74 -11.39 3.02
N PHE A 46 -4.17 -12.63 2.83
CA PHE A 46 -4.21 -13.27 1.52
C PHE A 46 -5.18 -12.54 0.58
N CYS A 47 -6.41 -12.27 1.01
CA CYS A 47 -7.38 -11.50 0.22
C CYS A 47 -6.93 -10.06 -0.05
N LEU A 48 -6.16 -9.45 0.86
CA LEU A 48 -5.52 -8.15 0.65
C LEU A 48 -4.21 -8.24 -0.16
N PHE A 49 -4.16 -9.18 -1.11
CA PHE A 49 -3.13 -9.27 -2.16
C PHE A 49 -1.74 -9.70 -1.69
N SER A 50 -1.63 -10.50 -0.63
CA SER A 50 -0.38 -11.17 -0.31
C SER A 50 0.10 -12.01 -1.52
N LYS A 51 1.42 -11.98 -1.80
CA LYS A 51 2.02 -12.74 -2.91
C LYS A 51 1.94 -14.25 -2.66
N ARG A 52 2.09 -14.66 -1.40
CA ARG A 52 2.04 -16.07 -0.96
C ARG A 52 0.94 -16.22 0.07
N SER A 53 0.31 -17.37 0.10
CA SER A 53 -0.58 -17.73 1.20
C SER A 53 0.27 -18.13 2.41
N THR A 54 -0.07 -17.57 3.55
CA THR A 54 0.46 -17.93 4.87
C THR A 54 -0.60 -18.62 5.72
N ILE A 55 -1.74 -18.94 5.11
CA ILE A 55 -2.84 -19.67 5.76
C ILE A 55 -2.33 -21.07 6.15
N PRO A 56 -2.46 -21.47 7.41
CA PRO A 56 -1.99 -22.78 7.85
C PRO A 56 -2.66 -23.91 7.06
N VAL A 57 -1.83 -24.83 6.56
CA VAL A 57 -2.30 -26.04 5.86
C VAL A 57 -3.10 -26.93 6.83
N GLY A 58 -4.24 -27.44 6.37
CA GLY A 58 -5.12 -28.34 7.13
C GLY A 58 -6.59 -28.01 6.88
N LYS A 59 -7.46 -28.27 7.85
CA LYS A 59 -8.92 -28.23 7.70
C LYS A 59 -9.47 -27.02 6.95
N VAL A 60 -8.85 -25.83 7.11
CA VAL A 60 -9.29 -24.60 6.45
C VAL A 60 -8.94 -24.64 4.97
N THR A 61 -7.71 -24.97 4.63
CA THR A 61 -7.24 -25.05 3.23
C THR A 61 -7.82 -26.25 2.50
N ASP A 62 -8.00 -27.39 3.19
CA ASP A 62 -8.56 -28.61 2.62
C ASP A 62 -10.04 -28.43 2.25
N PHE A 63 -10.76 -27.65 3.04
CA PHE A 63 -12.15 -27.30 2.75
C PHE A 63 -12.29 -26.28 1.62
N THR A 64 -11.41 -25.26 1.56
CA THR A 64 -11.66 -24.03 0.82
C THR A 64 -11.11 -24.07 -0.60
N ASP A 65 -11.95 -23.83 -1.59
CA ASP A 65 -11.56 -23.53 -2.97
C ASP A 65 -11.32 -22.02 -3.15
N ILE A 66 -12.23 -21.17 -2.64
CA ILE A 66 -12.13 -19.73 -2.75
C ILE A 66 -12.24 -19.07 -1.37
N PHE A 67 -11.21 -18.30 -1.00
CA PHE A 67 -11.26 -17.37 0.11
C PHE A 67 -11.85 -16.05 -0.36
N CYS A 68 -12.90 -15.57 0.32
CA CYS A 68 -13.57 -14.34 -0.03
C CYS A 68 -13.62 -13.38 1.17
N CYS A 69 -13.30 -12.12 0.91
CA CYS A 69 -13.51 -11.02 1.84
C CYS A 69 -14.45 -9.99 1.21
N VAL A 70 -15.42 -9.51 1.99
CA VAL A 70 -16.31 -8.43 1.60
C VAL A 70 -15.98 -7.21 2.44
N PHE A 71 -15.64 -6.12 1.78
CA PHE A 71 -15.37 -4.83 2.40
C PHE A 71 -16.52 -3.86 2.11
N GLU A 72 -16.92 -3.10 3.10
CA GLU A 72 -17.87 -2.01 2.92
C GLU A 72 -17.14 -0.67 2.93
N HIS A 73 -17.36 0.13 1.88
CA HIS A 73 -16.77 1.46 1.73
C HIS A 73 -17.75 2.39 0.98
N ASN A 74 -18.11 3.51 1.60
CA ASN A 74 -19.00 4.52 0.98
C ASN A 74 -20.27 3.90 0.36
N ASN A 75 -21.00 3.09 1.13
CA ASN A 75 -22.21 2.36 0.72
C ASN A 75 -22.01 1.37 -0.45
N LYS A 76 -20.78 1.01 -0.76
CA LYS A 76 -20.44 0.00 -1.74
C LYS A 76 -19.93 -1.25 -1.03
N LYS A 77 -20.26 -2.41 -1.56
CA LYS A 77 -19.72 -3.69 -1.10
C LYS A 77 -18.66 -4.12 -2.10
N ILE A 78 -17.41 -4.15 -1.68
CA ILE A 78 -16.27 -4.56 -2.50
C ILE A 78 -15.95 -6.01 -2.15
N ILE A 79 -16.08 -6.89 -3.12
CA ILE A 79 -15.95 -8.34 -2.96
C ILE A 79 -14.64 -8.77 -3.60
N ILE A 80 -13.79 -9.41 -2.83
CA ILE A 80 -12.52 -9.96 -3.29
C ILE A 80 -12.51 -11.46 -3.01
N GLY A 81 -12.40 -12.25 -4.07
CA GLY A 81 -12.24 -13.71 -3.98
C GLY A 81 -10.84 -14.11 -4.44
N ARG A 82 -10.21 -15.06 -3.77
CA ARG A 82 -8.93 -15.63 -4.19
C ARG A 82 -8.96 -17.15 -4.15
N SER A 83 -8.57 -17.74 -5.29
CA SER A 83 -8.48 -19.20 -5.37
C SER A 83 -7.35 -19.73 -4.50
N ASN A 84 -7.63 -20.76 -3.74
CA ASN A 84 -6.65 -21.49 -2.93
C ASN A 84 -5.66 -22.25 -3.84
N ASN A 85 -6.16 -22.92 -4.86
CA ASN A 85 -5.36 -23.72 -5.78
C ASN A 85 -4.55 -22.89 -6.78
N GLN A 86 -5.04 -21.68 -7.11
CA GLN A 86 -4.39 -20.76 -8.06
C GLN A 86 -4.28 -19.37 -7.47
N PRO A 87 -3.29 -19.14 -6.55
CA PRO A 87 -3.18 -17.91 -5.76
C PRO A 87 -3.00 -16.62 -6.58
N THR A 88 -2.62 -16.74 -7.85
CA THR A 88 -2.52 -15.60 -8.78
C THR A 88 -3.86 -15.16 -9.34
N LYS A 89 -4.87 -16.05 -9.35
CA LYS A 89 -6.21 -15.75 -9.82
C LYS A 89 -7.06 -15.11 -8.72
N CYS A 90 -7.60 -13.95 -9.03
CA CYS A 90 -8.47 -13.17 -8.16
C CYS A 90 -9.80 -12.91 -8.85
N TYR A 91 -10.84 -12.85 -8.06
CA TYR A 91 -12.15 -12.36 -8.44
C TYR A 91 -12.38 -11.00 -7.80
N PHE A 92 -12.99 -10.09 -8.53
CA PHE A 92 -13.28 -8.74 -8.04
C PHE A 92 -14.65 -8.30 -8.51
N SER A 93 -15.44 -7.79 -7.58
CA SER A 93 -16.73 -7.16 -7.89
C SER A 93 -16.98 -6.01 -6.93
N VAL A 94 -17.70 -5.01 -7.43
CA VAL A 94 -18.19 -3.90 -6.62
C VAL A 94 -19.69 -3.83 -6.80
N GLU A 95 -20.41 -4.01 -5.71
CA GLU A 95 -21.87 -3.98 -5.69
C GLU A 95 -22.33 -2.65 -5.07
N TYR A 96 -23.14 -1.94 -5.83
CA TYR A 96 -23.64 -0.61 -5.46
C TYR A 96 -25.06 -0.66 -4.90
N SER A 97 -25.77 -1.76 -5.10
CA SER A 97 -27.15 -1.93 -4.64
C SER A 97 -27.20 -2.06 -3.12
N VAL A 98 -28.11 -1.30 -2.51
CA VAL A 98 -28.43 -1.43 -1.09
C VAL A 98 -29.06 -2.79 -0.82
N ASP A 99 -29.82 -3.30 -1.77
CA ASP A 99 -30.55 -4.57 -1.68
C ASP A 99 -29.69 -5.81 -1.87
N PHE A 100 -28.41 -5.63 -2.28
CA PHE A 100 -27.48 -6.75 -2.42
C PHE A 100 -27.26 -7.45 -1.08
N ASN A 101 -27.80 -8.65 -0.97
CA ASN A 101 -27.67 -9.46 0.24
C ASN A 101 -26.47 -10.40 0.13
N ILE A 102 -25.46 -10.14 0.97
CA ILE A 102 -24.21 -10.92 0.99
C ILE A 102 -24.47 -12.40 1.23
N ASP A 103 -25.44 -12.72 2.12
CA ASP A 103 -25.70 -14.11 2.53
C ASP A 103 -26.39 -14.93 1.45
N ASN A 104 -27.21 -14.30 0.63
CA ASN A 104 -27.95 -14.97 -0.44
C ASN A 104 -27.19 -14.98 -1.76
N GLU A 105 -26.49 -13.88 -2.06
CA GLU A 105 -25.90 -13.65 -3.38
C GLU A 105 -24.50 -14.28 -3.52
N ILE A 106 -23.67 -14.21 -2.46
CA ILE A 106 -22.31 -14.73 -2.55
C ILE A 106 -22.27 -16.23 -2.27
N ASN A 107 -22.16 -17.00 -3.33
CA ASN A 107 -22.06 -18.46 -3.31
C ASN A 107 -21.08 -18.94 -4.40
N SER A 108 -20.92 -20.24 -4.57
CA SER A 108 -20.02 -20.81 -5.58
C SER A 108 -20.37 -20.37 -7.01
N ASN A 109 -21.66 -20.21 -7.32
CA ASN A 109 -22.12 -19.78 -8.65
C ASN A 109 -21.80 -18.31 -8.91
N TYR A 110 -21.81 -17.45 -7.87
CA TYR A 110 -21.41 -16.06 -7.98
C TYR A 110 -20.01 -15.93 -8.60
N PHE A 111 -19.06 -16.74 -8.13
CA PHE A 111 -17.68 -16.70 -8.63
C PHE A 111 -17.51 -17.41 -9.98
N LYS A 112 -18.30 -18.43 -10.27
CA LYS A 112 -18.29 -19.11 -11.60
C LYS A 112 -18.70 -18.17 -12.73
N SER A 113 -19.59 -17.22 -12.46
CA SER A 113 -20.03 -16.20 -13.43
C SER A 113 -19.03 -15.05 -13.61
N LYS A 114 -18.06 -14.90 -12.73
CA LYS A 114 -17.11 -13.77 -12.74
C LYS A 114 -15.81 -14.14 -13.45
N LYS A 115 -15.29 -13.20 -14.24
CA LYS A 115 -14.00 -13.35 -14.90
C LYS A 115 -12.87 -13.27 -13.88
N THR A 116 -11.94 -14.20 -13.94
CA THR A 116 -10.73 -14.15 -13.14
C THR A 116 -9.76 -13.11 -13.69
N ARG A 117 -9.07 -12.43 -12.80
CA ARG A 117 -8.08 -11.39 -13.09
C ARG A 117 -6.81 -11.65 -12.33
N THR A 118 -5.73 -11.00 -12.72
CA THR A 118 -4.46 -11.09 -11.99
C THR A 118 -4.54 -10.36 -10.65
N ARG A 119 -3.75 -10.82 -9.68
CA ARG A 119 -3.66 -10.20 -8.37
C ARG A 119 -3.34 -8.69 -8.43
N LEU A 120 -2.44 -8.29 -9.33
CA LEU A 120 -2.00 -6.89 -9.45
C LEU A 120 -3.08 -5.98 -10.04
N GLU A 121 -3.85 -6.47 -11.01
CA GLU A 121 -4.98 -5.72 -11.58
C GLU A 121 -6.06 -5.48 -10.53
N VAL A 122 -6.43 -6.54 -9.80
CA VAL A 122 -7.45 -6.43 -8.76
C VAL A 122 -6.98 -5.55 -7.60
N GLN A 123 -5.70 -5.65 -7.22
CA GLN A 123 -5.13 -4.77 -6.21
C GLN A 123 -5.22 -3.30 -6.63
N LYS A 124 -4.91 -2.97 -7.88
CA LYS A 124 -5.00 -1.60 -8.40
C LYS A 124 -6.43 -1.07 -8.33
N ASP A 125 -7.41 -1.84 -8.78
CA ASP A 125 -8.81 -1.44 -8.74
C ASP A 125 -9.30 -1.25 -7.29
N PHE A 126 -8.94 -2.16 -6.40
CA PHE A 126 -9.28 -2.05 -4.99
C PHE A 126 -8.68 -0.78 -4.35
N GLU A 127 -7.40 -0.51 -4.61
CA GLU A 127 -6.71 0.69 -4.15
C GLU A 127 -7.36 1.97 -4.71
N GLU A 128 -7.81 1.95 -5.97
CA GLU A 128 -8.55 3.05 -6.60
C GLU A 128 -9.89 3.30 -5.91
N HIS A 129 -10.68 2.25 -5.66
CA HIS A 129 -11.94 2.36 -4.93
C HIS A 129 -11.79 2.88 -3.50
N LEU A 130 -10.64 2.65 -2.88
CA LEU A 130 -10.31 3.18 -1.55
C LEU A 130 -9.72 4.60 -1.59
N GLY A 131 -9.52 5.18 -2.76
CA GLY A 131 -8.88 6.49 -2.93
C GLY A 131 -7.38 6.48 -2.64
N LEU A 132 -6.73 5.31 -2.74
CA LEU A 132 -5.28 5.12 -2.53
C LEU A 132 -4.47 5.26 -3.82
N SER A 133 -5.05 5.71 -4.93
CA SER A 133 -4.41 5.87 -6.24
C SER A 133 -3.46 7.07 -6.29
N VAL A 134 -2.48 7.10 -5.40
CA VAL A 134 -1.39 8.09 -5.44
C VAL A 134 -0.28 7.52 -6.31
N GLU A 135 -0.06 8.13 -7.48
CA GLU A 135 0.80 7.54 -8.51
C GLU A 135 2.28 7.52 -8.16
N ASP A 136 2.77 8.48 -7.40
CA ASP A 136 4.16 8.50 -6.98
C ASP A 136 4.38 9.36 -5.73
N THR A 137 4.86 8.73 -4.67
CA THR A 137 5.29 9.41 -3.44
C THR A 137 6.81 9.51 -3.34
N SER A 138 7.55 9.07 -4.38
CA SER A 138 9.02 9.12 -4.35
C SER A 138 9.48 10.56 -4.47
N LEU A 139 10.15 11.04 -3.44
CA LEU A 139 10.62 12.41 -3.32
C LEU A 139 12.09 12.56 -3.73
N ASN A 140 12.85 11.47 -3.92
CA ASN A 140 14.28 11.53 -4.22
C ASN A 140 14.69 10.54 -5.31
N ASP A 141 15.25 11.07 -6.41
CA ASP A 141 15.86 10.27 -7.48
C ASP A 141 17.29 9.79 -7.13
N ASP A 142 17.91 10.34 -6.08
CA ASP A 142 19.34 10.20 -5.79
C ASP A 142 19.71 9.06 -4.84
N ASP A 143 18.75 8.36 -4.27
CA ASP A 143 19.06 7.21 -3.42
C ASP A 143 19.17 5.94 -4.26
N ASP A 144 20.30 5.25 -4.18
CA ASP A 144 20.61 3.94 -4.79
C ASP A 144 19.63 2.80 -4.39
N TYR A 145 18.65 3.08 -3.56
CA TYR A 145 17.59 2.17 -3.16
C TYR A 145 16.38 2.29 -4.09
N LYS A 146 16.52 1.81 -5.33
CA LYS A 146 15.43 1.65 -6.32
C LYS A 146 14.43 0.55 -5.94
N LEU A 147 13.96 0.53 -4.70
CA LEU A 147 12.90 -0.37 -4.25
C LEU A 147 11.57 0.36 -4.34
N ASN A 148 10.77 0.07 -5.39
CA ASN A 148 9.35 0.44 -5.54
C ASN A 148 8.95 1.75 -4.83
N LYS A 149 9.77 2.79 -5.06
CA LYS A 149 9.59 4.09 -4.43
C LYS A 149 8.27 4.69 -4.89
N GLY A 150 7.43 4.99 -3.96
CA GLY A 150 6.41 6.00 -4.10
C GLY A 150 4.99 5.54 -4.33
N LYS A 151 4.73 4.33 -4.81
CA LYS A 151 3.34 3.90 -4.98
C LYS A 151 2.72 3.51 -3.65
N VAL A 152 1.65 4.22 -3.26
CA VAL A 152 0.84 3.85 -2.10
C VAL A 152 0.20 2.49 -2.35
N SER A 153 0.31 1.60 -1.36
CA SER A 153 -0.24 0.26 -1.49
C SER A 153 -0.94 -0.18 -0.22
N ILE A 154 -2.10 -0.80 -0.38
CA ILE A 154 -2.82 -1.44 0.71
C ILE A 154 -1.94 -2.47 1.44
N ARG A 155 -0.97 -3.07 0.74
CA ARG A 155 0.01 -4.00 1.34
C ARG A 155 0.91 -3.35 2.38
N ASN A 156 1.11 -2.05 2.30
CA ASN A 156 1.85 -1.30 3.33
C ASN A 156 0.94 -0.99 4.52
N ALA A 157 -0.33 -0.68 4.27
CA ALA A 157 -1.32 -0.46 5.31
C ALA A 157 -1.58 -1.71 6.18
N THR A 158 -1.37 -2.95 5.66
CA THR A 158 -1.54 -4.17 6.46
C THR A 158 -0.66 -4.20 7.71
N SER A 159 0.48 -3.51 7.69
CA SER A 159 1.34 -3.39 8.87
C SER A 159 0.70 -2.62 10.02
N LEU A 160 -0.29 -1.78 9.74
CA LEU A 160 -1.04 -0.99 10.71
C LEU A 160 -2.33 -1.68 11.18
N PHE A 161 -2.86 -2.62 10.37
CA PHE A 161 -4.14 -3.27 10.65
C PHE A 161 -3.99 -4.58 11.40
N PHE A 162 -2.89 -5.31 11.14
CA PHE A 162 -2.69 -6.63 11.72
C PHE A 162 -1.81 -6.59 12.95
N GLN A 163 -2.28 -7.25 13.98
CA GLN A 163 -1.52 -7.46 15.19
C GLN A 163 -1.62 -8.94 15.60
N HIS A 164 -0.57 -9.68 15.33
CA HIS A 164 -0.46 -11.06 15.76
C HIS A 164 -0.16 -11.16 17.25
N GLN A 165 -0.54 -12.27 17.87
CA GLN A 165 -0.31 -12.50 19.29
C GLN A 165 1.15 -12.29 19.71
N ASN A 166 2.11 -12.71 18.89
CA ASN A 166 3.54 -12.52 19.16
C ASN A 166 3.95 -11.04 19.20
N LEU A 167 3.26 -10.15 18.46
CA LEU A 167 3.55 -8.72 18.46
C LEU A 167 3.02 -8.04 19.72
N ILE A 168 1.88 -8.48 20.24
CA ILE A 168 1.31 -7.93 21.48
C ILE A 168 2.28 -8.12 22.65
N ALA A 169 2.98 -9.27 22.67
CA ALA A 169 3.98 -9.59 23.69
C ALA A 169 5.40 -9.08 23.37
N ASN A 170 5.60 -8.46 22.21
CA ASN A 170 6.92 -7.99 21.76
C ASN A 170 7.19 -6.56 22.26
N LYS A 171 8.22 -6.42 23.10
CA LYS A 171 8.64 -5.10 23.62
C LYS A 171 9.39 -4.22 22.61
N HIS A 172 9.81 -4.77 21.47
CA HIS A 172 10.66 -4.06 20.50
C HIS A 172 9.91 -3.58 19.25
N SER A 173 8.77 -4.20 18.91
CA SER A 173 7.99 -3.84 17.73
C SER A 173 6.50 -3.85 18.03
N LEU A 174 5.83 -2.75 17.74
CA LEU A 174 4.37 -2.61 17.89
C LEU A 174 3.62 -2.96 16.61
N PHE A 175 4.24 -2.79 15.46
CA PHE A 175 3.59 -2.95 14.16
C PHE A 175 4.09 -4.17 13.40
N TYR A 176 3.20 -4.79 12.65
CA TYR A 176 3.49 -5.97 11.85
C TYR A 176 4.56 -5.70 10.79
N ARG A 177 5.61 -6.52 10.75
CA ARG A 177 6.74 -6.41 9.80
C ARG A 177 7.57 -5.11 9.90
N PHE A 178 7.61 -4.48 11.07
CA PHE A 178 8.49 -3.33 11.32
C PHE A 178 9.93 -3.72 11.71
N ASP A 179 10.22 -5.00 11.78
CA ASP A 179 11.56 -5.58 11.84
C ASP A 179 12.39 -5.26 10.58
N ASN A 180 11.74 -5.02 9.45
CA ASN A 180 12.36 -4.56 8.22
C ASN A 180 12.37 -3.02 8.14
N PHE A 181 13.56 -2.43 8.25
CA PHE A 181 13.76 -0.98 8.25
C PHE A 181 13.18 -0.29 7.01
N ILE A 182 13.36 -0.87 5.81
CA ILE A 182 12.86 -0.28 4.57
C ILE A 182 11.33 -0.26 4.59
N LYS A 183 10.71 -1.37 5.02
CA LYS A 183 9.26 -1.46 5.09
C LYS A 183 8.67 -0.52 6.12
N SER A 184 9.26 -0.43 7.31
CA SER A 184 8.80 0.50 8.34
C SER A 184 8.84 1.94 7.85
N ARG A 185 9.92 2.32 7.16
CA ARG A 185 10.04 3.67 6.58
C ARG A 185 8.95 3.97 5.56
N ILE A 186 8.70 3.05 4.61
CA ILE A 186 7.64 3.20 3.61
C ILE A 186 6.27 3.36 4.27
N VAL A 187 5.97 2.55 5.29
CA VAL A 187 4.67 2.61 6.00
C VAL A 187 4.51 3.95 6.73
N ILE A 188 5.57 4.44 7.38
CA ILE A 188 5.57 5.75 8.07
C ILE A 188 5.32 6.88 7.06
N ASP A 189 6.01 6.87 5.93
CA ASP A 189 5.87 7.89 4.89
C ASP A 189 4.47 7.89 4.25
N GLN A 190 3.82 6.73 4.16
CA GLN A 190 2.48 6.57 3.61
C GLN A 190 1.35 6.69 4.65
N PHE A 191 1.68 6.70 5.93
CA PHE A 191 0.71 6.76 7.03
C PHE A 191 -0.31 7.91 6.90
N PRO A 192 0.08 9.15 6.55
CA PRO A 192 -0.87 10.25 6.40
C PRO A 192 -1.94 9.99 5.32
N ILE A 193 -1.61 9.22 4.27
CA ILE A 193 -2.56 8.83 3.22
C ILE A 193 -3.56 7.81 3.78
N PHE A 194 -3.08 6.80 4.50
CA PHE A 194 -3.95 5.78 5.09
C PHE A 194 -4.93 6.38 6.09
N MET A 195 -4.50 7.41 6.82
CA MET A 195 -5.36 8.17 7.74
C MET A 195 -6.29 9.15 7.01
N GLY A 196 -6.09 9.38 5.71
CA GLY A 196 -6.86 10.34 4.94
C GLY A 196 -6.57 11.81 5.28
N TRP A 197 -5.40 12.09 5.87
CA TRP A 197 -4.97 13.46 6.20
C TRP A 197 -4.44 14.20 4.99
N VAL A 198 -3.93 13.47 4.01
CA VAL A 198 -3.37 14.00 2.77
C VAL A 198 -3.86 13.18 1.58
N ASP A 199 -3.93 13.81 0.44
CA ASP A 199 -4.32 13.23 -0.85
C ASP A 199 -3.16 13.25 -1.87
N SER A 200 -3.45 12.83 -3.10
CA SER A 200 -2.50 12.86 -4.22
C SER A 200 -2.00 14.27 -4.56
N ARG A 201 -2.82 15.31 -4.30
CA ARG A 201 -2.45 16.71 -4.56
C ARG A 201 -1.31 17.15 -3.62
N TYR A 202 -1.37 16.77 -2.36
CA TYR A 202 -0.31 17.07 -1.39
C TYR A 202 1.05 16.54 -1.87
N TYR A 203 1.11 15.26 -2.29
CA TYR A 203 2.38 14.67 -2.74
C TYR A 203 2.90 15.31 -4.03
N ARG A 204 2.02 15.62 -4.98
CA ARG A 204 2.42 16.38 -6.20
C ARG A 204 3.00 17.76 -5.87
N LEU A 205 2.38 18.47 -4.95
CA LEU A 205 2.85 19.80 -4.54
C LEU A 205 4.16 19.70 -3.76
N LYS A 206 4.28 18.72 -2.88
CA LYS A 206 5.50 18.47 -2.10
C LYS A 206 6.67 18.12 -3.04
N LYS A 207 6.48 17.21 -3.98
CA LYS A 207 7.48 16.87 -5.00
C LYS A 207 7.91 18.11 -5.79
N ARG A 208 6.96 18.90 -6.26
CA ARG A 208 7.26 20.15 -7.01
C ARG A 208 8.06 21.15 -6.16
N SER A 209 7.74 21.28 -4.88
CA SER A 209 8.50 22.14 -3.95
C SER A 209 9.95 21.68 -3.83
N GLU A 210 10.18 20.39 -3.65
CA GLU A 210 11.53 19.81 -3.54
C GLU A 210 12.33 19.96 -4.84
N ASP A 211 11.71 19.75 -5.99
CA ASP A 211 12.35 19.95 -7.30
C ASP A 211 12.75 21.42 -7.50
N LEU A 212 11.90 22.35 -7.12
CA LEU A 212 12.20 23.77 -7.15
C LEU A 212 13.35 24.15 -6.20
N GLU A 213 13.38 23.59 -5.02
CA GLU A 213 14.50 23.80 -4.07
C GLU A 213 15.83 23.28 -4.63
N LYS A 214 15.82 22.10 -5.27
CA LYS A 214 17.00 21.54 -5.96
C LYS A 214 17.46 22.46 -7.10
N GLN A 215 16.52 22.99 -7.90
CA GLN A 215 16.84 23.95 -8.96
C GLN A 215 17.45 25.23 -8.40
N ILE A 216 16.87 25.80 -7.37
CA ILE A 216 17.39 27.00 -6.71
C ILE A 216 18.81 26.79 -6.18
N LYS A 217 19.08 25.63 -5.54
CA LYS A 217 20.43 25.29 -5.08
C LYS A 217 21.44 25.21 -6.24
N LYS A 218 21.04 24.56 -7.34
CA LYS A 218 21.87 24.45 -8.55
C LYS A 218 22.16 25.80 -9.19
N ASP A 219 21.14 26.65 -9.29
CA ASP A 219 21.30 27.99 -9.87
C ASP A 219 22.13 28.91 -8.97
N ARG A 220 21.99 28.81 -7.65
CA ARG A 220 22.88 29.51 -6.71
C ARG A 220 24.33 29.05 -6.86
N GLY A 221 24.58 27.76 -7.04
CA GLY A 221 25.92 27.21 -7.32
C GLY A 221 26.50 27.82 -8.62
N ARG A 222 25.75 27.76 -9.72
CA ARG A 222 26.16 28.33 -11.02
C ARG A 222 26.45 29.82 -10.94
N ARG A 223 25.62 30.59 -10.22
CA ARG A 223 25.85 32.03 -10.02
C ARG A 223 27.15 32.29 -9.25
N LYS A 224 27.43 31.52 -8.18
CA LYS A 224 28.68 31.64 -7.42
C LYS A 224 29.91 31.35 -8.29
N GLU A 225 29.87 30.30 -9.10
CA GLU A 225 30.94 29.95 -10.03
C GLU A 225 31.16 31.02 -11.12
N SER A 226 30.06 31.52 -11.68
CA SER A 226 30.11 32.59 -12.68
C SER A 226 30.70 33.87 -12.10
N PHE A 227 30.28 34.24 -10.91
CA PHE A 227 30.83 35.40 -10.21
C PHE A 227 32.32 35.22 -9.87
N ALA A 228 32.71 34.04 -9.42
CA ALA A 228 34.13 33.74 -9.16
C ALA A 228 35.00 33.81 -10.42
N ARG A 229 34.46 33.30 -11.57
CA ARG A 229 35.16 33.43 -12.86
C ARG A 229 35.28 34.86 -13.31
N TYR A 230 34.23 35.65 -13.17
CA TYR A 230 34.24 37.10 -13.50
C TYR A 230 35.25 37.86 -12.64
N SER A 231 35.28 37.62 -11.31
CA SER A 231 36.23 38.27 -10.42
C SER A 231 37.70 37.95 -10.78
N ARG A 232 38.01 36.65 -11.05
CA ARG A 232 39.35 36.24 -11.50
C ARG A 232 39.75 36.89 -12.83
N LYS A 233 38.81 37.03 -13.79
CA LYS A 233 39.07 37.66 -15.06
C LYS A 233 39.35 39.17 -14.90
N LYS A 234 38.60 39.84 -14.01
CA LYS A 234 38.80 41.23 -13.67
C LYS A 234 40.17 41.48 -13.02
N GLU A 235 40.53 40.59 -12.08
CA GLU A 235 41.84 40.65 -11.39
C GLU A 235 43.01 40.45 -12.38
N LYS A 236 42.94 39.46 -13.27
CA LYS A 236 43.89 39.26 -14.36
C LYS A 236 44.04 40.51 -15.25
N ASN A 237 42.92 41.10 -15.69
CA ASN A 237 42.97 42.30 -16.51
C ASN A 237 43.61 43.49 -15.76
N TYR A 238 43.36 43.61 -14.49
CA TYR A 238 44.02 44.64 -13.67
C TYR A 238 45.55 44.43 -13.57
N LEU A 239 45.98 43.19 -13.38
CA LEU A 239 47.40 42.85 -13.37
C LEU A 239 48.09 43.10 -14.72
N TYR A 240 47.43 42.81 -15.82
CA TYR A 240 47.93 43.13 -17.15
C TYR A 240 48.08 44.65 -17.39
N GLN A 241 47.10 45.45 -16.94
CA GLN A 241 47.19 46.92 -17.04
C GLN A 241 48.31 47.51 -16.18
N LEU A 242 48.54 46.96 -14.98
CA LEU A 242 49.64 47.40 -14.11
C LEU A 242 51.01 47.00 -14.67
N GLY A 243 51.15 45.81 -15.26
CA GLY A 243 52.38 45.37 -15.90
C GLY A 243 52.77 46.25 -17.11
N SER A 244 51.81 46.66 -17.93
CA SER A 244 52.09 47.57 -19.08
C SER A 244 52.43 49.03 -18.68
N ILE A 245 52.23 49.41 -17.44
CA ILE A 245 52.64 50.75 -16.93
C ILE A 245 54.04 50.70 -16.37
N ILE A 246 54.58 49.57 -15.98
CA ILE A 246 55.88 49.40 -15.41
C ILE A 246 57.00 49.17 -16.47
N GLU A 247 56.64 48.85 -17.71
CA GLU A 247 57.55 48.61 -18.83
C GLU A 247 57.78 49.88 -19.70
N CYS A 248 57.21 51.04 -19.33
CA CYS A 248 57.49 52.35 -19.87
C CYS A 248 58.36 53.19 -18.93
#